data_ba941cfb8f5cdb400da0600df2f78624
#
_entry.id   ba941cfb8f5cdb400da0600df2f78624
#
_cell.length_a   1.000
_cell.length_b   1.000
_cell.length_c   1.000
_cell.angle_alpha   90.00
_cell.angle_beta   90.00
_cell.angle_gamma   90.00
#
_symmetry.space_group_name_H-M   'P 1'
#
loop_
_entity.id
_entity.type
_entity.pdbx_description
1 polymer ?
#
loop_
_entity_poly.entity_id
_entity_poly.type
_entity_poly.pdbx_seq_one_letter_code
_entity_poly.pdbx_strand_id
1 'polypeptide(L)'
;MDKMLEKQIQMVDLRKQYERLRSEIDAAMQTVINACAFINGPQVKGFCNHLSDYLGVPYVIPCGNGTDALQISLMALDLHSGDEVIVPAFTYIAAAEVALAL
;
A
#
# COMPACT_ATOMS: atom_id res chain seq x y z
N MET A 1 42.14 -6.21 -20.97
CA MET A 1 41.77 -6.79 -19.66
C MET A 1 40.39 -6.25 -19.32
N ASP A 2 39.37 -6.96 -19.80
CA ASP A 2 37.97 -6.59 -19.68
C ASP A 2 37.54 -6.71 -18.21
N LYS A 3 37.20 -5.58 -17.58
CA LYS A 3 36.47 -5.61 -16.32
C LYS A 3 35.08 -6.16 -16.65
N MET A 4 34.87 -7.44 -16.45
CA MET A 4 33.55 -7.99 -16.29
C MET A 4 32.89 -7.20 -15.15
N LEU A 5 32.03 -6.25 -15.52
CA LEU A 5 31.16 -5.56 -14.59
C LEU A 5 30.34 -6.64 -13.90
N GLU A 6 30.71 -6.96 -12.68
CA GLU A 6 29.89 -7.83 -11.82
C GLU A 6 28.49 -7.20 -11.77
N LYS A 7 27.57 -7.87 -12.45
CA LYS A 7 26.17 -7.43 -12.47
C LYS A 7 25.65 -7.64 -11.06
N GLN A 8 25.60 -6.56 -10.29
CA GLN A 8 25.13 -6.59 -8.91
C GLN A 8 23.70 -7.14 -8.89
N ILE A 9 23.52 -8.29 -8.25
CA ILE A 9 22.20 -8.90 -8.08
C ILE A 9 21.48 -8.11 -6.99
N GLN A 10 20.40 -7.42 -7.36
CA GLN A 10 19.56 -6.71 -6.41
C GLN A 10 18.42 -7.63 -5.93
N MET A 11 18.11 -7.56 -4.63
CA MET A 11 17.00 -8.31 -4.05
C MET A 11 15.65 -7.86 -4.62
N VAL A 12 15.52 -6.56 -4.95
CA VAL A 12 14.35 -5.96 -5.60
C VAL A 12 14.82 -4.97 -6.65
N ASP A 13 14.42 -5.16 -7.91
CA ASP A 13 14.75 -4.27 -9.03
C ASP A 13 13.50 -3.48 -9.44
N LEU A 14 13.21 -2.42 -8.70
CA LEU A 14 12.09 -1.52 -8.96
C LEU A 14 12.23 -0.78 -10.30
N ARG A 15 13.46 -0.49 -10.74
CA ARG A 15 13.70 0.18 -12.03
C ARG A 15 13.20 -0.70 -13.18
N LYS A 16 13.58 -1.97 -13.17
CA LYS A 16 13.19 -2.92 -14.21
C LYS A 16 11.68 -3.18 -14.21
N GLN A 17 11.05 -3.19 -13.03
CA GLN A 17 9.61 -3.26 -12.92
C GLN A 17 8.93 -2.04 -13.54
N TYR A 18 9.40 -0.82 -13.20
CA TYR A 18 8.89 0.41 -13.76
C TYR A 18 9.08 0.48 -15.28
N GLU A 19 10.28 0.16 -15.81
CA GLU A 19 10.55 0.16 -17.24
C GLU A 19 9.55 -0.72 -18.03
N ARG A 20 9.14 -1.85 -17.46
CA ARG A 20 8.15 -2.74 -18.06
C ARG A 20 6.74 -2.15 -18.08
N LEU A 21 6.37 -1.41 -17.05
CA LEU A 21 5.03 -0.84 -16.85
C LEU A 21 4.95 0.65 -17.17
N ARG A 22 6.05 1.24 -17.64
CA ARG A 22 6.23 2.68 -17.76
C ARG A 22 5.11 3.37 -18.54
N SER A 23 4.75 2.86 -19.70
CA SER A 23 3.73 3.48 -20.54
C SER A 23 2.37 3.55 -19.86
N GLU A 24 2.00 2.52 -19.11
CA GLU A 24 0.73 2.45 -18.40
C GLU A 24 0.74 3.38 -17.17
N ILE A 25 1.83 3.34 -16.40
CA ILE A 25 1.99 4.18 -15.18
C ILE A 25 2.01 5.67 -15.57
N ASP A 26 2.82 6.06 -16.56
CA ASP A 26 2.94 7.46 -16.97
C ASP A 26 1.62 8.00 -17.53
N ALA A 27 0.90 7.20 -18.32
CA ALA A 27 -0.41 7.58 -18.85
C ALA A 27 -1.47 7.72 -17.75
N ALA A 28 -1.48 6.80 -16.77
CA ALA A 28 -2.40 6.86 -15.64
C ALA A 28 -2.14 8.10 -14.78
N MET A 29 -0.88 8.39 -14.45
CA MET A 29 -0.50 9.59 -13.71
C MET A 29 -0.90 10.87 -14.46
N GLN A 30 -0.63 10.94 -15.77
CA GLN A 30 -0.99 12.09 -16.57
C GLN A 30 -2.49 12.33 -16.64
N THR A 31 -3.29 11.27 -16.64
CA THR A 31 -4.75 11.34 -16.59
C THR A 31 -5.23 12.02 -15.32
N VAL A 32 -4.67 11.66 -14.17
CA VAL A 32 -5.01 12.28 -12.87
C VAL A 32 -4.61 13.74 -12.83
N ILE A 33 -3.39 14.06 -13.33
CA ILE A 33 -2.87 15.44 -13.37
C ILE A 33 -3.75 16.32 -14.24
N ASN A 34 -4.09 15.86 -15.45
CA ASN A 34 -4.92 16.62 -16.39
C ASN A 34 -6.34 16.89 -15.85
N ALA A 35 -6.89 15.95 -15.07
CA ALA A 35 -8.20 16.09 -14.45
C ALA A 35 -8.16 16.88 -13.13
N CYS A 36 -6.97 17.17 -12.58
CA CYS A 36 -6.78 17.73 -11.23
C CYS A 36 -7.55 16.98 -10.14
N ALA A 37 -7.78 15.67 -10.31
CA ALA A 37 -8.57 14.83 -9.44
C ALA A 37 -7.72 14.12 -8.38
N PHE A 38 -7.01 14.90 -7.54
CA PHE A 38 -6.01 14.38 -6.60
C PHE A 38 -6.59 13.81 -5.31
N ILE A 39 -7.78 14.24 -4.89
CA ILE A 39 -8.41 13.81 -3.64
C ILE A 39 -9.66 13.02 -3.97
N ASN A 40 -9.71 11.76 -3.54
CA ASN A 40 -10.85 10.85 -3.77
C ASN A 40 -11.31 10.80 -5.24
N GLY A 41 -10.36 10.87 -6.17
CA GLY A 41 -10.62 10.84 -7.60
C GLY A 41 -11.20 9.49 -8.07
N PRO A 42 -11.68 9.43 -9.33
CA PRO A 42 -12.27 8.21 -9.89
C PRO A 42 -11.33 7.00 -9.89
N GLN A 43 -10.02 7.23 -9.90
CA GLN A 43 -9.01 6.17 -9.83
C GLN A 43 -9.02 5.44 -8.48
N VAL A 44 -9.27 6.16 -7.38
CA VAL A 44 -9.40 5.55 -6.03
C VAL A 44 -10.60 4.62 -6.01
N LYS A 45 -11.76 5.07 -6.50
CA LYS A 45 -12.96 4.25 -6.60
C LYS A 45 -12.75 3.02 -7.50
N GLY A 46 -12.11 3.24 -8.66
CA GLY A 46 -11.77 2.16 -9.60
C GLY A 46 -10.88 1.11 -8.94
N PHE A 47 -9.83 1.54 -8.23
CA PHE A 47 -8.95 0.64 -7.48
C PHE A 47 -9.73 -0.18 -6.43
N CYS A 48 -10.57 0.47 -5.62
CA CYS A 48 -11.37 -0.22 -4.60
C CYS A 48 -12.30 -1.28 -5.23
N ASN A 49 -12.95 -0.97 -6.35
CA ASN A 49 -13.82 -1.91 -7.04
C ASN A 49 -13.03 -3.12 -7.58
N HIS A 50 -11.92 -2.87 -8.30
CA HIS A 50 -11.08 -3.96 -8.84
C HIS A 50 -10.50 -4.84 -7.72
N LEU A 51 -10.08 -4.24 -6.61
CA LEU A 51 -9.54 -5.00 -5.49
C LEU A 51 -10.64 -5.80 -4.76
N SER A 52 -11.84 -5.25 -4.63
CA SER A 52 -13.03 -5.92 -4.12
C SER A 52 -13.35 -7.18 -4.94
N ASP A 53 -13.39 -7.03 -6.27
CA ASP A 53 -13.63 -8.14 -7.20
C ASP A 53 -12.53 -9.20 -7.12
N TYR A 54 -11.26 -8.76 -7.10
CA TYR A 54 -10.11 -9.66 -7.03
C TYR A 54 -10.06 -10.49 -5.74
N LEU A 55 -10.39 -9.88 -4.60
CA LEU A 55 -10.38 -10.53 -3.29
C LEU A 55 -11.69 -11.26 -2.97
N GLY A 56 -12.76 -11.02 -3.72
CA GLY A 56 -14.10 -11.55 -3.43
C GLY A 56 -14.70 -10.99 -2.15
N VAL A 57 -14.36 -9.74 -1.78
CA VAL A 57 -14.89 -9.06 -0.59
C VAL A 57 -15.87 -7.96 -0.98
N PRO A 58 -16.92 -7.70 -0.17
CA PRO A 58 -17.94 -6.72 -0.54
C PRO A 58 -17.46 -5.26 -0.46
N TYR A 59 -16.43 -4.98 0.34
CA TYR A 59 -15.96 -3.62 0.57
C TYR A 59 -14.44 -3.54 0.62
N VAL A 60 -13.89 -2.46 0.05
CA VAL A 60 -12.49 -2.04 0.18
C VAL A 60 -12.47 -0.58 0.60
N ILE A 61 -11.87 -0.30 1.74
CA ILE A 61 -11.76 1.04 2.31
C ILE A 61 -10.36 1.57 2.05
N PRO A 62 -10.20 2.62 1.23
CA PRO A 62 -8.89 3.21 0.97
C PRO A 62 -8.42 4.04 2.17
N CYS A 63 -7.13 3.97 2.45
CA CYS A 63 -6.46 4.75 3.49
C CYS A 63 -5.11 5.27 2.99
N GLY A 64 -4.45 6.12 3.77
CA GLY A 64 -3.22 6.79 3.35
C GLY A 64 -2.00 5.87 3.26
N ASN A 65 -1.95 4.87 4.14
CA ASN A 65 -0.81 3.93 4.23
C ASN A 65 -1.17 2.70 5.07
N GLY A 66 -0.22 1.76 5.21
CA GLY A 66 -0.42 0.53 5.97
C GLY A 66 -0.60 0.74 7.48
N THR A 67 0.01 1.75 8.07
CA THR A 67 -0.17 2.09 9.49
C THR A 67 -1.60 2.56 9.75
N ASP A 68 -2.12 3.44 8.89
CA ASP A 68 -3.53 3.87 8.95
C ASP A 68 -4.49 2.69 8.79
N ALA A 69 -4.16 1.75 7.89
CA ALA A 69 -4.98 0.55 7.69
C ALA A 69 -5.07 -0.29 8.97
N LEU A 70 -3.95 -0.49 9.67
CA LEU A 70 -3.91 -1.19 10.95
C LEU A 70 -4.72 -0.45 12.01
N GLN A 71 -4.51 0.86 12.14
CA GLN A 71 -5.21 1.69 13.11
C GLN A 71 -6.73 1.67 12.89
N ILE A 72 -7.19 1.89 11.66
CA ILE A 72 -8.62 1.86 11.33
C ILE A 72 -9.21 0.47 11.62
N SER A 73 -8.46 -0.60 11.34
CA SER A 73 -8.92 -1.97 11.63
C SER A 73 -9.08 -2.21 13.13
N LEU A 74 -8.13 -1.76 13.96
CA LEU A 74 -8.24 -1.90 15.42
C LEU A 74 -9.35 -1.02 15.99
N MET A 75 -9.53 0.20 15.47
CA MET A 75 -10.68 1.04 15.85
C MET A 75 -12.02 0.38 15.53
N ALA A 76 -12.11 -0.33 14.39
CA ALA A 76 -13.32 -1.05 14.00
C ALA A 76 -13.62 -2.26 14.90
N LEU A 77 -12.62 -2.76 15.63
CA LEU A 77 -12.79 -3.83 16.64
C LEU A 77 -13.19 -3.30 18.01
N ASP A 78 -13.31 -1.98 18.17
CA ASP A 78 -13.73 -1.31 19.41
C ASP A 78 -12.86 -1.68 20.61
N LEU A 79 -11.54 -1.62 20.44
CA LEU A 79 -10.58 -1.92 21.51
C LEU A 79 -10.65 -0.89 22.63
N HIS A 80 -10.48 -1.35 23.86
CA HIS A 80 -10.50 -0.53 25.07
C HIS A 80 -9.23 -0.71 25.89
N SER A 81 -8.97 0.24 26.78
CA SER A 81 -7.86 0.14 27.73
C SER A 81 -7.95 -1.14 28.55
N GLY A 82 -6.91 -1.95 28.51
CA GLY A 82 -6.83 -3.27 29.14
C GLY A 82 -7.00 -4.46 28.20
N ASP A 83 -7.38 -4.22 26.95
CA ASP A 83 -7.38 -5.26 25.92
C ASP A 83 -5.96 -5.63 25.50
N GLU A 84 -5.76 -6.87 25.09
CA GLU A 84 -4.46 -7.39 24.68
C GLU A 84 -4.43 -7.68 23.18
N VAL A 85 -3.38 -7.25 22.49
CA VAL A 85 -3.16 -7.49 21.05
C VAL A 85 -1.88 -8.28 20.86
N ILE A 86 -1.98 -9.45 20.22
CA ILE A 86 -0.82 -10.28 19.87
C ILE A 86 -0.23 -9.78 18.57
N VAL A 87 1.04 -9.39 18.62
CA VAL A 87 1.78 -8.89 17.46
C VAL A 87 3.06 -9.69 17.23
N PRO A 88 3.56 -9.84 15.97
CA PRO A 88 4.84 -10.46 15.70
C PRO A 88 6.00 -9.66 16.33
N ALA A 89 6.97 -10.34 16.94
CA ALA A 89 8.15 -9.69 17.50
C ALA A 89 9.14 -9.20 16.42
N PHE A 90 9.11 -9.80 15.23
CA PHE A 90 9.98 -9.43 14.10
C PHE A 90 9.13 -8.84 12.96
N THR A 91 8.77 -7.58 13.10
CA THR A 91 7.99 -6.82 12.12
C THR A 91 8.25 -5.32 12.29
N TYR A 92 7.66 -4.51 11.38
CA TYR A 92 7.65 -3.06 11.53
C TYR A 92 6.85 -2.66 12.78
N ILE A 93 7.33 -1.66 13.50
CA ILE A 93 6.80 -1.25 14.82
C ILE A 93 5.32 -0.85 14.80
N ALA A 94 4.79 -0.43 13.65
CA ALA A 94 3.41 0.03 13.52
C ALA A 94 2.38 -0.96 14.09
N ALA A 95 2.62 -2.28 14.00
CA ALA A 95 1.70 -3.27 14.54
C ALA A 95 1.50 -3.15 16.06
N ALA A 96 2.56 -2.79 16.80
CA ALA A 96 2.48 -2.55 18.25
C ALA A 96 2.08 -1.10 18.56
N GLU A 97 2.59 -0.14 17.79
CA GLU A 97 2.36 1.29 18.02
C GLU A 97 0.88 1.67 17.91
N VAL A 98 0.17 1.14 16.89
CA VAL A 98 -1.26 1.44 16.73
C VAL A 98 -2.12 0.85 17.84
N ALA A 99 -1.73 -0.31 18.41
CA ALA A 99 -2.42 -0.90 19.55
C ALA A 99 -2.24 -0.08 20.84
N LEU A 100 -1.06 0.57 20.98
CA LEU A 100 -0.77 1.43 22.13
C LEU A 100 -1.40 2.82 22.01
N ALA A 101 -1.75 3.26 20.82
CA ALA A 101 -2.32 4.57 20.53
C ALA A 101 -3.86 4.63 20.73
N LEU A 102 -4.50 3.49 20.88
CA LEU A 102 -5.95 3.34 21.10
C LEU A 102 -6.27 3.06 22.55
#